data_6ad4dd5f7ee21b4bafbddaaf3ef53f36
#
_entry.id   6ad4dd5f7ee21b4bafbddaaf3ef53f36
#
_cell.length_a   1.000
_cell.length_b   1.000
_cell.length_c   1.000
_cell.angle_alpha   90.00
_cell.angle_beta   90.00
_cell.angle_gamma   90.00
#
_symmetry.space_group_name_H-M   'P 1'
#
loop_
_entity.id
_entity.type
_entity.pdbx_description
1 polymer ?
#
loop_
_entity_poly.entity_id
_entity_poly.type
_entity_poly.pdbx_seq_one_letter_code
_entity_poly.pdbx_strand_id
1 'polypeptide(L)'
;MTKKIAIIGGGIIGCLTAIKLKESGFEVLVVDKHEIGKESSWAGAGILFPLMPWNYEPKVYDLCMLASSFYENFSKKLYDITGIDPEYKKTGMTLIPPYEKDEVIKWANSQNLPYEETF
;
A
#
# COMPACT_ATOMS: atom_id res chain seq x y z
N MET A 1 -16.16 2.35 29.50
CA MET A 1 -16.86 1.52 28.49
C MET A 1 -16.03 1.52 27.22
N THR A 2 -15.61 0.37 26.73
CA THR A 2 -14.92 0.25 25.44
C THR A 2 -15.90 0.53 24.31
N LYS A 3 -15.57 1.44 23.42
CA LYS A 3 -16.41 1.73 22.24
C LYS A 3 -16.32 0.59 21.26
N LYS A 4 -17.48 0.15 20.74
CA LYS A 4 -17.60 -0.89 19.71
C LYS A 4 -17.75 -0.25 18.34
N ILE A 5 -17.02 -0.75 17.36
CA ILE A 5 -17.04 -0.26 15.97
C ILE A 5 -17.29 -1.44 15.04
N ALA A 6 -18.27 -1.30 14.14
CA ALA A 6 -18.49 -2.24 13.05
C ALA A 6 -17.92 -1.67 11.76
N ILE A 7 -17.16 -2.46 11.03
CA ILE A 7 -16.60 -2.14 9.71
C ILE A 7 -17.31 -3.03 8.70
N ILE A 8 -17.91 -2.40 7.69
CA ILE A 8 -18.55 -3.08 6.58
C ILE A 8 -17.57 -3.18 5.43
N GLY A 9 -17.20 -4.40 5.07
CA GLY A 9 -16.20 -4.72 4.04
C GLY A 9 -14.89 -5.22 4.64
N GLY A 10 -14.55 -6.47 4.34
CA GLY A 10 -13.34 -7.16 4.80
C GLY A 10 -12.22 -7.23 3.74
N GLY A 11 -12.15 -6.27 2.82
CA GLY A 11 -11.00 -6.09 1.94
C GLY A 11 -9.81 -5.47 2.68
N ILE A 12 -8.74 -5.15 1.95
CA ILE A 12 -7.49 -4.61 2.56
C ILE A 12 -7.75 -3.35 3.39
N ILE A 13 -8.59 -2.43 2.93
CA ILE A 13 -8.90 -1.19 3.65
C ILE A 13 -9.61 -1.50 4.97
N GLY A 14 -10.65 -2.35 4.94
CA GLY A 14 -11.39 -2.72 6.15
C GLY A 14 -10.52 -3.45 7.17
N CYS A 15 -9.73 -4.41 6.72
CA CYS A 15 -8.82 -5.16 7.59
C CYS A 15 -7.76 -4.26 8.23
N LEU A 16 -7.11 -3.38 7.46
CA LEU A 16 -6.11 -2.45 8.00
C LEU A 16 -6.74 -1.44 8.99
N THR A 17 -7.92 -0.94 8.67
CA THR A 17 -8.69 -0.07 9.57
C THR A 17 -9.02 -0.79 10.88
N ALA A 18 -9.45 -2.07 10.80
CA ALA A 18 -9.75 -2.88 11.97
C ALA A 18 -8.52 -3.05 12.89
N ILE A 19 -7.37 -3.35 12.30
CA ILE A 19 -6.11 -3.50 13.04
C ILE A 19 -5.78 -2.19 13.76
N LYS A 20 -5.83 -1.06 13.06
CA LYS A 20 -5.51 0.26 13.65
C LYS A 20 -6.47 0.67 14.77
N LEU A 21 -7.75 0.43 14.60
CA LEU A 21 -8.75 0.71 15.62
C LEU A 21 -8.56 -0.20 16.85
N LYS A 22 -8.26 -1.48 16.63
CA LYS A 22 -7.97 -2.41 17.73
C LYS A 22 -6.72 -1.99 18.53
N GLU A 23 -5.66 -1.56 17.85
CA GLU A 23 -4.45 -1.00 18.47
C GLU A 23 -4.76 0.27 19.28
N SER A 24 -5.78 1.03 18.89
CA SER A 24 -6.27 2.22 19.60
C SER A 24 -7.25 1.91 20.73
N GLY A 25 -7.46 0.64 21.07
CA GLY A 25 -8.28 0.22 22.21
C GLY A 25 -9.78 0.09 21.92
N PHE A 26 -10.20 0.08 20.66
CA PHE A 26 -11.59 -0.18 20.30
C PHE A 26 -11.88 -1.69 20.20
N GLU A 27 -13.12 -2.08 20.52
CA GLU A 27 -13.63 -3.40 20.15
C GLU A 27 -14.15 -3.31 18.70
N VAL A 28 -13.62 -4.15 17.82
CA VAL A 28 -13.88 -4.06 16.37
C VAL A 28 -14.52 -5.34 15.86
N LEU A 29 -15.58 -5.18 15.08
CA LEU A 29 -16.23 -6.23 14.28
C LEU A 29 -16.08 -5.90 12.79
N VAL A 30 -15.57 -6.85 12.02
CA VAL A 30 -15.56 -6.74 10.54
C VAL A 30 -16.65 -7.63 9.99
N VAL A 31 -17.48 -7.07 9.12
CA VAL A 31 -18.59 -7.78 8.45
C VAL A 31 -18.39 -7.68 6.95
N ASP A 32 -18.43 -8.81 6.27
CA ASP A 32 -18.41 -8.90 4.82
C ASP A 32 -19.54 -9.79 4.31
N LYS A 33 -19.94 -9.61 3.06
CA LYS A 33 -20.98 -10.44 2.42
C LYS A 33 -20.45 -11.83 2.04
N HIS A 34 -19.11 -11.96 1.89
CA HIS A 34 -18.42 -13.18 1.52
C HIS A 34 -17.24 -13.43 2.47
N GLU A 35 -16.34 -14.33 2.11
CA GLU A 35 -15.12 -14.60 2.84
C GLU A 35 -14.20 -13.36 2.85
N ILE A 36 -13.71 -12.99 4.04
CA ILE A 36 -12.85 -11.82 4.23
C ILE A 36 -11.58 -11.94 3.39
N GLY A 37 -11.26 -10.87 2.69
CA GLY A 37 -10.04 -10.76 1.87
C GLY A 37 -10.11 -11.43 0.50
N LYS A 38 -11.21 -12.07 0.11
CA LYS A 38 -11.29 -12.90 -1.09
C LYS A 38 -11.92 -12.23 -2.33
N GLU A 39 -12.16 -10.92 -2.29
CA GLU A 39 -12.69 -10.18 -3.44
C GLU A 39 -11.60 -9.35 -4.14
N SER A 40 -11.84 -8.07 -4.40
CA SER A 40 -10.93 -7.18 -5.16
C SER A 40 -9.52 -7.13 -4.59
N SER A 41 -9.35 -7.18 -3.26
CA SER A 41 -8.01 -7.19 -2.63
C SER A 41 -7.24 -8.48 -2.91
N TRP A 42 -7.92 -9.60 -3.06
CA TRP A 42 -7.32 -10.88 -3.46
C TRP A 42 -6.87 -10.86 -4.93
N ALA A 43 -7.68 -10.24 -5.78
CA ALA A 43 -7.39 -10.13 -7.21
C ALA A 43 -6.29 -9.08 -7.53
N GLY A 44 -5.88 -8.29 -6.55
CA GLY A 44 -4.85 -7.27 -6.71
C GLY A 44 -3.47 -7.86 -6.92
N ALA A 45 -2.66 -7.22 -7.76
CA ALA A 45 -1.28 -7.66 -8.06
C ALA A 45 -0.27 -7.39 -6.92
N GLY A 46 -0.69 -6.80 -5.81
CA GLY A 46 0.16 -6.51 -4.66
C GLY A 46 1.15 -5.37 -4.86
N ILE A 47 1.00 -4.57 -5.89
CA ILE A 47 1.86 -3.40 -6.13
C ILE A 47 1.44 -2.28 -5.19
N LEU A 48 2.35 -1.88 -4.29
CA LEU A 48 2.10 -0.89 -3.24
C LEU A 48 2.63 0.52 -3.57
N PHE A 49 3.23 0.68 -4.73
CA PHE A 49 3.76 1.96 -5.19
C PHE A 49 2.92 2.48 -6.37
N PRO A 50 2.63 3.80 -6.44
CA PRO A 50 1.90 4.35 -7.59
C PRO A 50 2.72 4.15 -8.87
N LEU A 51 2.14 3.47 -9.86
CA LEU A 51 2.76 3.34 -11.17
C LEU A 51 2.71 4.69 -11.88
N MET A 52 3.82 5.08 -12.53
CA MET A 52 3.95 6.39 -13.18
C MET A 52 3.62 7.55 -12.22
N PRO A 53 4.34 7.71 -11.11
CA PRO A 53 3.98 8.64 -10.04
C PRO A 53 3.95 10.11 -10.46
N TRP A 54 4.63 10.47 -11.55
CA TRP A 54 4.59 11.81 -12.16
C TRP A 54 3.25 12.18 -12.78
N ASN A 55 2.36 11.20 -13.03
CA ASN A 55 1.01 11.43 -13.58
C ASN A 55 -0.07 11.59 -12.51
N TYR A 56 0.29 11.49 -11.22
CA TYR A 56 -0.69 11.58 -10.14
C TYR A 56 -0.93 13.03 -9.71
N GLU A 57 -2.16 13.31 -9.33
CA GLU A 57 -2.49 14.52 -8.58
C GLU A 57 -1.58 14.64 -7.36
N PRO A 58 -0.98 15.81 -7.07
CA PRO A 58 0.00 15.94 -5.99
C PRO A 58 -0.48 15.42 -4.63
N LYS A 59 -1.73 15.69 -4.25
CA LYS A 59 -2.29 15.22 -2.97
C LYS A 59 -2.45 13.70 -2.91
N VAL A 60 -2.75 13.06 -4.03
CA VAL A 60 -2.82 11.59 -4.12
C VAL A 60 -1.42 11.01 -4.03
N TYR A 61 -0.46 11.61 -4.74
CA TYR A 61 0.95 11.23 -4.65
C TYR A 61 1.47 11.30 -3.21
N ASP A 62 1.25 12.43 -2.53
CA ASP A 62 1.67 12.64 -1.13
C ASP A 62 1.09 11.57 -0.20
N LEU A 63 -0.19 11.22 -0.37
CA LEU A 63 -0.83 10.16 0.40
C LEU A 63 -0.19 8.79 0.14
N CYS A 64 0.12 8.47 -1.12
CA CYS A 64 0.79 7.22 -1.48
C CYS A 64 2.22 7.15 -0.90
N MET A 65 2.96 8.25 -0.94
CA MET A 65 4.32 8.32 -0.37
C MET A 65 4.29 8.21 1.15
N LEU A 66 3.33 8.85 1.80
CA LEU A 66 3.11 8.67 3.24
C LEU A 66 2.82 7.21 3.57
N ALA A 67 1.91 6.56 2.84
CA ALA A 67 1.60 5.15 3.03
C ALA A 67 2.82 4.25 2.83
N SER A 68 3.64 4.52 1.81
CA SER A 68 4.86 3.76 1.50
C SER A 68 5.86 3.75 2.65
N SER A 69 5.93 4.80 3.44
CA SER A 69 6.83 4.90 4.59
C SER A 69 6.51 3.89 5.71
N PHE A 70 5.29 3.37 5.75
CA PHE A 70 4.83 2.44 6.79
C PHE A 70 4.94 0.96 6.39
N TYR A 71 4.98 0.63 5.10
CA TYR A 71 4.83 -0.75 4.64
C TYR A 71 5.89 -1.70 5.18
N GLU A 72 7.14 -1.29 5.20
CA GLU A 72 8.23 -2.17 5.67
C GLU A 72 8.05 -2.58 7.13
N ASN A 73 7.82 -1.61 8.02
CA ASN A 73 7.63 -1.88 9.44
C ASN A 73 6.32 -2.63 9.70
N PHE A 74 5.29 -2.31 8.92
CA PHE A 74 4.00 -2.97 9.04
C PHE A 74 4.06 -4.44 8.58
N SER A 75 4.79 -4.74 7.51
CA SER A 75 5.01 -6.11 7.04
C SER A 75 5.76 -6.96 8.06
N LYS A 76 6.81 -6.43 8.67
CA LYS A 76 7.51 -7.10 9.79
C LYS A 76 6.57 -7.39 10.95
N LYS A 77 5.77 -6.40 11.34
CA LYS A 77 4.78 -6.56 12.43
C LYS A 77 3.73 -7.63 12.11
N LEU A 78 3.24 -7.69 10.88
CA LEU A 78 2.31 -8.74 10.46
C LEU A 78 2.95 -10.12 10.56
N TYR A 79 4.17 -10.27 10.11
CA TYR A 79 4.92 -11.51 10.23
C TYR A 79 5.07 -11.93 11.70
N ASP A 80 5.49 -11.02 12.56
CA ASP A 80 5.68 -11.28 14.01
C ASP A 80 4.39 -11.76 14.71
N ILE A 81 3.24 -11.24 14.28
CA ILE A 81 1.94 -11.57 14.88
C ILE A 81 1.36 -12.86 14.31
N THR A 82 1.52 -13.11 13.01
CA THR A 82 0.81 -14.18 12.30
C THR A 82 1.68 -15.37 11.93
N GLY A 83 3.00 -15.20 11.87
CA GLY A 83 3.94 -16.17 11.30
C GLY A 83 3.84 -16.29 9.77
N ILE A 84 3.00 -15.46 9.12
CA ILE A 84 2.81 -15.48 7.66
C ILE A 84 3.63 -14.34 7.05
N ASP A 85 4.55 -14.68 6.14
CA ASP A 85 5.33 -13.68 5.42
C ASP A 85 4.46 -12.98 4.37
N PRO A 86 4.23 -11.66 4.46
CA PRO A 86 3.52 -10.91 3.44
C PRO A 86 4.34 -10.69 2.16
N GLU A 87 5.57 -11.18 2.10
CA GLU A 87 6.49 -11.11 0.94
C GLU A 87 6.79 -9.67 0.48
N TYR A 88 6.82 -8.72 1.40
CA TYR A 88 7.14 -7.33 1.07
C TYR A 88 8.57 -7.20 0.54
N LYS A 89 8.72 -6.66 -0.67
CA LYS A 89 10.02 -6.45 -1.33
C LYS A 89 10.09 -5.06 -1.95
N LYS A 90 11.27 -4.43 -1.85
CA LYS A 90 11.62 -3.23 -2.63
C LYS A 90 12.39 -3.69 -3.85
N THR A 91 11.78 -3.60 -5.03
CA THR A 91 12.33 -4.18 -6.27
C THR A 91 12.81 -3.14 -7.28
N GLY A 92 12.41 -1.88 -7.12
CA GLY A 92 12.59 -0.87 -8.16
C GLY A 92 11.52 -0.99 -9.26
N MET A 93 11.68 -0.18 -10.30
CA MET A 93 10.76 -0.11 -11.43
C MET A 93 11.54 -0.02 -12.73
N THR A 94 11.16 -0.83 -13.72
CA THR A 94 11.66 -0.73 -15.09
C THR A 94 10.58 -0.15 -15.96
N LEU A 95 10.91 0.89 -16.72
CA LEU A 95 10.01 1.52 -17.69
C LEU A 95 10.37 1.06 -19.09
N ILE A 96 9.34 0.66 -19.84
CA ILE A 96 9.44 0.28 -21.23
C ILE A 96 8.64 1.30 -22.06
N PRO A 97 9.19 1.87 -23.14
CA PRO A 97 8.46 2.82 -23.98
C PRO A 97 7.12 2.26 -24.49
N PRO A 98 6.11 3.12 -24.70
CA PRO A 98 6.20 4.59 -24.69
C PRO A 98 5.99 5.21 -23.32
N TYR A 99 6.82 6.20 -22.95
CA TYR A 99 6.68 7.06 -21.78
C TYR A 99 7.34 8.42 -22.01
N GLU A 100 6.93 9.44 -21.23
CA GLU A 100 7.49 10.79 -21.30
C GLU A 100 8.83 10.86 -20.54
N LYS A 101 9.94 10.61 -21.24
CA LYS A 101 11.28 10.47 -20.66
C LYS A 101 11.67 11.66 -19.79
N ASP A 102 11.44 12.89 -20.25
CA ASP A 102 11.83 14.11 -19.51
C ASP A 102 11.08 14.24 -18.18
N GLU A 103 9.81 13.84 -18.13
CA GLU A 103 9.01 13.84 -16.92
C GLU A 103 9.51 12.80 -15.90
N VAL A 104 9.87 11.62 -16.39
CA VAL A 104 10.46 10.55 -15.55
C VAL A 104 11.76 11.02 -14.92
N ILE A 105 12.67 11.57 -15.72
CA ILE A 105 13.98 12.06 -15.24
C ILE A 105 13.79 13.20 -14.24
N LYS A 106 12.92 14.15 -14.54
CA LYS A 106 12.59 15.25 -13.63
C LYS A 106 12.04 14.75 -12.32
N TRP A 107 11.14 13.79 -12.36
CA TRP A 107 10.58 13.17 -11.16
C TRP A 107 11.65 12.42 -10.37
N ALA A 108 12.44 11.54 -11.00
CA ALA A 108 13.49 10.77 -10.33
C ALA A 108 14.50 11.67 -9.62
N ASN A 109 14.94 12.76 -10.30
CA ASN A 109 15.83 13.76 -9.72
C ASN A 109 15.21 14.47 -8.52
N SER A 110 13.91 14.81 -8.58
CA SER A 110 13.19 15.44 -7.47
C SER A 110 13.10 14.56 -6.23
N GLN A 111 13.13 13.24 -6.42
CA GLN A 111 13.08 12.24 -5.36
C GLN A 111 14.47 11.72 -4.93
N ASN A 112 15.55 12.23 -5.52
CA ASN A 112 16.93 11.73 -5.35
C ASN A 112 17.05 10.22 -5.60
N LEU A 113 16.33 9.70 -6.59
CA LEU A 113 16.37 8.30 -6.96
C LEU A 113 17.46 8.07 -8.03
N PRO A 114 18.31 7.03 -7.87
CA PRO A 114 19.20 6.62 -8.94
C PRO A 114 18.40 6.03 -10.10
N TYR A 115 18.81 6.29 -11.32
CA TYR A 115 18.26 5.65 -12.51
C TYR A 115 19.37 5.35 -13.51
N GLU A 116 19.15 4.34 -14.33
CA GLU A 116 20.02 3.94 -15.43
C GLU A 116 19.23 3.89 -16.72
N GLU A 117 19.85 4.34 -17.81
CA GLU A 117 19.33 4.17 -19.15
C GLU A 117 20.07 3.00 -19.81
N THR A 118 19.33 2.00 -20.25
CA THR A 118 19.91 0.78 -20.82
C THR A 118 19.85 0.73 -22.35
N PHE A 119 19.29 1.81 -23.01
CA PHE A 119 19.20 1.86 -24.48
C PHE A 119 19.50 3.26 -25.03
#